data_d9b0a6e792cce6341ffe6293fd306863
#
_entry.id   d9b0a6e792cce6341ffe6293fd306863
#
_cell.length_a   1.000
_cell.length_b   1.000
_cell.length_c   1.000
_cell.angle_alpha   90.00
_cell.angle_beta   90.00
_cell.angle_gamma   90.00
#
_symmetry.space_group_name_H-M   'P 1'
#
loop_
_entity.id
_entity.type
_entity.pdbx_description
1 polymer ?
#
loop_
_entity_poly.entity_id
_entity_poly.type
_entity_poly.pdbx_seq_one_letter_code
_entity_poly.pdbx_strand_id
1 'polypeptide(L)'
;MFCSFSENPLILRLYGQGKVIRPREKEWQKFYVLFNSLPGKRQIIVLEVESAQTSCGFGVPIYEFKEERPTLMEWANKKGEQGISEYWQAKNLKSIDGLPTNLLED
;
A
#
# COMPACT_ATOMS: atom_id res chain seq x y z
N MET A 1 -7.26 4.91 -7.99
CA MET A 1 -8.03 4.47 -9.19
C MET A 1 -8.08 2.95 -9.20
N PHE A 2 -9.24 2.39 -9.48
CA PHE A 2 -9.47 0.96 -9.58
C PHE A 2 -10.04 0.63 -10.96
N CYS A 3 -9.46 -0.34 -11.64
CA CYS A 3 -9.93 -0.80 -12.94
C CYS A 3 -10.49 -2.23 -12.80
N SER A 4 -11.66 -2.46 -13.34
CA SER A 4 -12.18 -3.82 -13.51
C SER A 4 -11.45 -4.49 -14.68
N PHE A 5 -10.84 -5.63 -14.42
CA PHE A 5 -10.24 -6.49 -15.45
C PHE A 5 -11.14 -7.66 -15.84
N SER A 6 -12.39 -7.67 -15.38
CA SER A 6 -13.41 -8.66 -15.70
C SER A 6 -14.25 -8.25 -16.90
N GLU A 7 -15.23 -9.08 -17.26
CA GLU A 7 -16.15 -8.82 -18.36
C GLU A 7 -17.01 -7.54 -18.20
N ASN A 8 -17.20 -7.08 -16.95
CA ASN A 8 -17.93 -5.84 -16.67
C ASN A 8 -16.95 -4.67 -16.62
N PRO A 9 -16.80 -3.88 -17.68
CA PRO A 9 -15.83 -2.78 -17.73
C PRO A 9 -16.24 -1.64 -16.81
N LEU A 10 -15.34 -1.25 -15.92
CA LEU A 10 -15.56 -0.13 -15.01
C LEU A 10 -14.22 0.45 -14.55
N ILE A 11 -14.14 1.76 -14.47
CA ILE A 11 -13.07 2.46 -13.77
C ILE A 11 -13.70 3.25 -12.62
N LEU A 12 -13.23 3.03 -11.40
CA LEU A 12 -13.59 3.80 -10.20
C LEU A 12 -12.41 4.69 -9.81
N ARG A 13 -12.68 6.00 -9.67
CA ARG A 13 -11.73 6.97 -9.14
C ARG A 13 -12.25 7.51 -7.82
N LEU A 14 -11.39 7.49 -6.81
CA LEU A 14 -11.63 8.11 -5.51
C LEU A 14 -10.67 9.28 -5.35
N TYR A 15 -11.18 10.42 -4.97
CA TYR A 15 -10.45 11.66 -4.72
C TYR A 15 -10.62 12.08 -3.27
N GLY A 16 -9.57 12.58 -2.65
CA GLY A 16 -9.63 13.01 -1.26
C GLY A 16 -8.27 13.30 -0.67
N GLN A 17 -8.20 13.36 0.66
CA GLN A 17 -6.98 13.62 1.40
C GLN A 17 -6.35 12.32 1.89
N GLY A 18 -5.07 12.13 1.55
CA GLY A 18 -4.28 10.99 2.01
C GLY A 18 -3.64 11.27 3.37
N LYS A 19 -3.75 10.31 4.30
CA LYS A 19 -3.06 10.34 5.59
C LYS A 19 -2.21 9.07 5.72
N VAL A 20 -0.94 9.24 6.07
CA VAL A 20 -0.04 8.12 6.41
C VAL A 20 -0.15 7.86 7.91
N ILE A 21 -0.32 6.61 8.28
CA ILE A 21 -0.33 6.14 9.67
C ILE A 21 0.79 5.13 9.84
N ARG A 22 1.66 5.36 10.81
CA ARG A 22 2.82 4.51 11.10
C ARG A 22 2.61 3.66 12.35
N PRO A 23 3.33 2.54 12.52
CA PRO A 23 3.16 1.66 13.67
C PRO A 23 3.27 2.33 15.05
N ARG A 24 4.03 3.43 15.14
CA ARG A 24 4.20 4.22 16.38
C ARG A 24 3.03 5.15 16.71
N GLU A 25 2.12 5.37 15.78
CA GLU A 25 1.00 6.30 15.96
C GLU A 25 -0.18 5.65 16.69
N LYS A 26 -0.87 6.44 17.51
CA LYS A 26 -2.01 5.97 18.33
C LYS A 26 -3.14 5.35 17.51
N GLU A 27 -3.30 5.82 16.28
CA GLU A 27 -4.34 5.33 15.36
C GLU A 27 -3.99 4.00 14.69
N TRP A 28 -2.73 3.56 14.77
CA TRP A 28 -2.27 2.35 14.09
C TRP A 28 -3.16 1.15 14.36
N GLN A 29 -3.41 0.85 15.62
CA GLN A 29 -4.17 -0.34 16.01
C GLN A 29 -5.61 -0.32 15.48
N LYS A 30 -6.23 0.87 15.42
CA LYS A 30 -7.58 1.04 14.88
C LYS A 30 -7.71 0.55 13.44
N PHE A 31 -6.69 0.82 12.61
CA PHE A 31 -6.71 0.45 11.21
C PHE A 31 -6.04 -0.90 10.94
N TYR A 32 -5.01 -1.24 11.72
CA TYR A 32 -4.26 -2.47 11.51
C TYR A 32 -5.10 -3.74 11.67
N VAL A 33 -6.09 -3.72 12.54
CA VAL A 33 -7.02 -4.85 12.73
C VAL A 33 -7.87 -5.20 11.50
N LEU A 34 -7.92 -4.29 10.51
CA LEU A 34 -8.61 -4.52 9.24
C LEU A 34 -7.80 -5.36 8.25
N PHE A 35 -6.55 -5.63 8.56
CA PHE A 35 -5.62 -6.36 7.70
C PHE A 35 -5.15 -7.64 8.35
N ASN A 36 -4.81 -8.63 7.52
CA ASN A 36 -4.07 -9.79 8.01
C ASN A 36 -2.68 -9.37 8.49
N SER A 37 -2.14 -10.09 9.47
CA SER A 37 -0.76 -9.85 9.92
C SER A 37 0.21 -10.20 8.79
N LEU A 38 0.97 -9.18 8.35
CA LEU A 38 1.95 -9.30 7.27
C LEU A 38 3.35 -8.93 7.79
N PRO A 39 4.39 -9.69 7.42
CA PRO A 39 5.76 -9.28 7.70
C PRO A 39 6.13 -8.03 6.90
N GLY A 40 7.00 -7.19 7.44
CA GLY A 40 7.47 -5.99 6.74
C GLY A 40 6.42 -4.87 6.59
N LYS A 41 5.37 -4.90 7.40
CA LYS A 41 4.38 -3.82 7.46
C LYS A 41 5.06 -2.51 7.85
N ARG A 42 4.90 -1.48 7.04
CA ARG A 42 5.61 -0.22 7.19
C ARG A 42 4.71 0.95 7.56
N GLN A 43 3.59 1.03 6.86
CA GLN A 43 2.63 2.13 7.03
C GLN A 43 1.26 1.72 6.50
N ILE A 44 0.24 2.40 6.98
CA ILE A 44 -1.13 2.34 6.44
C ILE A 44 -1.40 3.70 5.81
N ILE A 45 -1.98 3.71 4.62
CA ILE A 45 -2.44 4.93 3.97
C ILE A 45 -3.96 4.94 4.05
N VAL A 46 -4.50 5.98 4.66
CA VAL A 46 -5.94 6.24 4.74
C VAL A 46 -6.29 7.34 3.75
N LEU A 47 -7.24 7.10 2.89
CA LEU A 47 -7.81 8.12 2.02
C LEU A 47 -9.16 8.56 2.60
N GLU A 48 -9.25 9.82 3.01
CA GLU A 48 -10.51 10.45 3.34
C GLU A 48 -11.19 10.90 2.03
N VAL A 49 -12.20 10.14 1.61
CA VAL A 49 -12.82 10.32 0.29
C VAL A 49 -13.73 11.54 0.28
N GLU A 50 -13.45 12.49 -0.57
CA GLU A 50 -14.25 13.70 -0.80
C GLU A 50 -15.19 13.54 -2.00
N SER A 51 -14.78 12.81 -3.04
CA SER A 51 -15.58 12.53 -4.22
C SER A 51 -15.21 11.20 -4.87
N ALA A 52 -16.18 10.60 -5.54
CA ALA A 52 -16.02 9.38 -6.31
C ALA A 52 -16.57 9.60 -7.74
N GLN A 53 -15.87 9.06 -8.72
CA GLN A 53 -16.24 9.11 -10.13
C GLN A 53 -16.10 7.74 -10.76
N THR A 54 -17.06 7.34 -11.58
CA THR A 54 -16.98 6.16 -12.42
C THR A 54 -16.89 6.52 -13.90
N SER A 55 -16.25 5.68 -14.67
CA SER A 55 -16.27 5.73 -16.13
C SER A 55 -16.34 4.33 -16.72
N CYS A 56 -16.69 4.24 -18.01
CA CYS A 56 -17.06 2.97 -18.66
C CYS A 56 -15.95 1.91 -18.69
N GLY A 57 -14.68 2.30 -18.65
CA GLY A 57 -13.56 1.34 -18.68
C GLY A 57 -13.43 0.53 -19.97
N PHE A 58 -14.01 0.94 -21.09
CA PHE A 58 -14.02 0.17 -22.35
C PHE A 58 -12.63 -0.10 -22.93
N GLY A 59 -11.62 0.72 -22.58
CA GLY A 59 -10.25 0.51 -22.96
C GLY A 59 -9.43 -0.35 -21.99
N VAL A 60 -10.02 -0.80 -20.87
CA VAL A 60 -9.36 -1.67 -19.90
C VAL A 60 -9.36 -3.11 -20.41
N PRO A 61 -8.18 -3.78 -20.48
CA PRO A 61 -8.13 -5.16 -20.94
C PRO A 61 -8.75 -6.13 -19.94
N ILE A 62 -9.17 -7.28 -20.43
CA ILE A 62 -9.64 -8.40 -19.59
C ILE A 62 -8.45 -9.26 -19.20
N TYR A 63 -8.32 -9.54 -17.89
CA TYR A 63 -7.31 -10.44 -17.34
C TYR A 63 -7.94 -11.52 -16.47
N GLU A 64 -7.38 -12.72 -16.54
CA GLU A 64 -7.66 -13.78 -15.56
C GLU A 64 -6.66 -13.71 -14.41
N PHE A 65 -7.19 -13.71 -13.18
CA PHE A 65 -6.34 -13.86 -11.99
C PHE A 65 -5.81 -15.30 -11.97
N LYS A 66 -4.50 -15.46 -11.96
CA LYS A 66 -3.86 -16.76 -11.91
C LYS A 66 -3.52 -17.18 -10.47
N GLU A 67 -2.75 -16.34 -9.78
CA GLU A 67 -2.28 -16.63 -8.41
C GLU A 67 -1.65 -15.40 -7.77
N GLU A 68 -1.59 -15.37 -6.45
CA GLU A 68 -0.76 -14.41 -5.72
C GLU A 68 0.72 -14.78 -5.84
N ARG A 69 1.59 -13.78 -5.86
CA ARG A 69 3.04 -14.00 -5.85
C ARG A 69 3.56 -14.03 -4.41
N PRO A 70 4.13 -15.15 -3.94
CA PRO A 70 4.59 -15.28 -2.56
C PRO A 70 5.93 -14.58 -2.28
N THR A 71 6.66 -14.17 -3.32
CA THR A 71 8.08 -13.72 -3.25
C THR A 71 8.32 -12.63 -2.22
N LEU A 72 7.43 -11.62 -2.10
CA LEU A 72 7.60 -10.55 -1.12
C LEU A 72 7.48 -11.05 0.31
N MET A 73 6.53 -11.92 0.58
CA MET A 73 6.32 -12.52 1.90
C MET A 73 7.50 -13.39 2.31
N GLU A 74 8.00 -14.22 1.38
CA GLU A 74 9.17 -15.08 1.59
C GLU A 74 10.42 -14.25 1.86
N TRP A 75 10.63 -13.17 1.09
CA TRP A 75 11.73 -12.24 1.29
C TRP A 75 11.64 -11.56 2.67
N ALA A 76 10.48 -11.05 3.05
CA ALA A 76 10.28 -10.38 4.32
C ALA A 76 10.47 -11.34 5.52
N ASN A 77 9.97 -12.57 5.43
CA ASN A 77 10.18 -13.60 6.43
C ASN A 77 11.67 -13.97 6.58
N LYS A 78 12.38 -14.12 5.45
CA LYS A 78 13.82 -14.42 5.44
C LYS A 78 14.66 -13.29 6.05
N LYS A 79 14.29 -12.03 5.80
CA LYS A 79 14.97 -10.86 6.38
C LYS A 79 14.77 -10.76 7.88
N GLY A 80 13.60 -11.10 8.38
CA GLY A 80 13.19 -10.86 9.76
C GLY A 80 13.02 -9.37 10.07
N GLU A 81 12.54 -9.06 11.26
CA GLU A 81 12.24 -7.68 11.67
C GLU A 81 13.49 -6.78 11.66
N GLN A 82 14.61 -7.27 12.18
CA GLN A 82 15.87 -6.53 12.18
C GLN A 82 16.37 -6.25 10.77
N GLY A 83 16.43 -7.27 9.90
CA GLY A 83 16.91 -7.12 8.53
C GLY A 83 16.02 -6.20 7.68
N ILE A 84 14.71 -6.16 7.96
CA ILE A 84 13.78 -5.21 7.33
C ILE A 84 14.06 -3.78 7.81
N SER A 85 14.28 -3.58 9.11
CA SER A 85 14.63 -2.26 9.66
C SER A 85 15.93 -1.72 9.07
N GLU A 86 16.96 -2.54 9.00
CA GLU A 86 18.25 -2.19 8.36
C GLU A 86 18.06 -1.84 6.86
N TYR A 87 17.23 -2.59 6.16
CA TYR A 87 16.91 -2.31 4.76
C TYR A 87 16.21 -0.95 4.59
N TRP A 88 15.24 -0.62 5.45
CA TRP A 88 14.57 0.68 5.42
C TRP A 88 15.52 1.84 5.69
N GLN A 89 16.45 1.68 6.65
CA GLN A 89 17.50 2.67 6.94
C GLN A 89 18.41 2.89 5.72
N ALA A 90 18.79 1.81 5.05
CA ALA A 90 19.70 1.88 3.92
C ALA A 90 19.05 2.41 2.63
N LYS A 91 17.75 2.17 2.41
CA LYS A 91 17.09 2.36 1.11
C LYS A 91 15.87 3.25 1.10
N ASN A 92 15.24 3.53 2.24
CA ASN A 92 13.93 4.15 2.26
C ASN A 92 13.84 5.47 3.05
N LEU A 93 14.96 6.08 3.43
CA LEU A 93 14.93 7.37 4.13
C LEU A 93 14.71 8.57 3.22
N LYS A 94 14.97 8.40 1.92
CA LYS A 94 14.77 9.43 0.91
C LYS A 94 14.00 8.88 -0.27
N SER A 95 13.14 9.72 -0.84
CA SER A 95 12.47 9.46 -2.12
C SER A 95 13.45 9.56 -3.30
N ILE A 96 13.02 9.19 -4.50
CA ILE A 96 13.84 9.27 -5.72
C ILE A 96 14.27 10.71 -6.06
N ASP A 97 13.46 11.69 -5.68
CA ASP A 97 13.72 13.13 -5.83
C ASP A 97 14.37 13.77 -4.59
N GLY A 98 14.87 12.96 -3.66
CA GLY A 98 15.69 13.38 -2.54
C GLY A 98 14.92 13.91 -1.31
N LEU A 99 13.59 13.87 -1.31
CA LEU A 99 12.78 14.31 -0.18
C LEU A 99 12.83 13.31 0.98
N PRO A 100 12.83 13.75 2.25
CA PRO A 100 12.77 12.85 3.39
C PRO A 100 11.44 12.10 3.43
N THR A 101 11.48 10.82 3.75
CA THR A 101 10.27 9.99 3.89
C THR A 101 9.68 10.01 5.29
N ASN A 102 10.44 10.46 6.27
CA ASN A 102 10.10 10.46 7.71
C ASN A 102 9.62 9.07 8.20
N LEU A 103 10.14 8.02 7.57
CA LEU A 103 9.68 6.66 7.83
C LEU A 103 10.04 6.18 9.23
N LEU A 104 11.24 6.49 9.71
CA LEU A 104 11.80 6.04 10.99
C LEU A 104 11.90 7.15 12.04
N GLU A 105 11.52 8.37 11.70
CA GLU A 105 11.52 9.50 12.63
C GLU A 105 10.32 9.41 13.57
N ASP A 106 10.56 9.74 14.82
CA ASP A 106 9.54 9.83 15.87
C ASP A 106 8.71 11.13 15.77
#